data_3dcd3a77c29a38ccb00d60de35955fc7
#
_entry.id   3dcd3a77c29a38ccb00d60de35955fc7
#
_cell.length_a   1.000
_cell.length_b   1.000
_cell.length_c   1.000
_cell.angle_alpha   90.00
_cell.angle_beta   90.00
_cell.angle_gamma   90.00
#
_symmetry.space_group_name_H-M   'P 1'
#
loop_
_entity.id
_entity.type
_entity.pdbx_description
1 polymer ?
#
loop_
_entity_poly.entity_id
_entity_poly.type
_entity_poly.pdbx_seq_one_letter_code
_entity_poly.pdbx_strand_id
1 'polypeptide(L)'
;MVAMHLVYNKIPSVDKETYQSFHYTSLLYLTDFGEDFSGGEFIFVDVSDKLNRTIEPRLARLSFFTSGIENKHHVKPVISGVRYALTLGFTCDVSKAIPDPGSDEHLKI
;
A
#
# COMPACT_ATOMS: atom_id res chain seq x y z
N MET A 1 -7.60 0.62 -8.95
CA MET A 1 -8.00 -0.43 -7.99
C MET A 1 -7.92 0.13 -6.59
N VAL A 2 -8.95 -0.04 -5.83
CA VAL A 2 -8.98 0.38 -4.42
C VAL A 2 -9.22 -0.86 -3.56
N ALA A 3 -8.39 -1.01 -2.53
CA ALA A 3 -8.54 -2.09 -1.56
C ALA A 3 -8.27 -1.58 -0.15
N MET A 4 -9.14 -1.93 0.78
CA MET A 4 -8.91 -1.70 2.20
C MET A 4 -8.62 -3.05 2.85
N HIS A 5 -7.48 -3.15 3.52
CA HIS A 5 -7.10 -4.43 4.12
C HIS A 5 -6.30 -4.26 5.40
N LEU A 6 -6.43 -5.23 6.26
CA LEU A 6 -5.69 -5.41 7.48
C LEU A 6 -4.62 -6.46 7.21
N VAL A 7 -3.44 -6.03 6.80
CA VAL A 7 -2.39 -6.94 6.33
C VAL A 7 -1.03 -6.50 6.87
N TYR A 8 -0.19 -7.48 7.12
CA TYR A 8 1.24 -7.26 7.29
C TYR A 8 2.00 -8.26 6.41
N ASN A 9 3.14 -7.82 5.91
CA ASN A 9 4.05 -8.67 5.15
C ASN A 9 5.35 -8.81 5.90
N LYS A 10 5.73 -10.04 6.23
CA LYS A 10 7.05 -10.31 6.82
C LYS A 10 8.16 -10.28 5.79
N ILE A 11 7.83 -10.59 4.55
CA ILE A 11 8.78 -10.65 3.44
C ILE A 11 8.62 -9.38 2.61
N PRO A 12 9.71 -8.62 2.37
CA PRO A 12 9.64 -7.45 1.52
C PRO A 12 9.10 -7.78 0.13
N SER A 13 8.22 -6.93 -0.39
CA SER A 13 7.57 -7.11 -1.68
C SER A 13 7.70 -5.88 -2.56
N VAL A 14 7.47 -6.09 -3.85
CA VAL A 14 7.40 -5.04 -4.87
C VAL A 14 6.00 -5.09 -5.48
N ASP A 15 5.25 -4.01 -5.39
CA ASP A 15 3.84 -3.99 -5.80
C ASP A 15 3.66 -4.34 -7.27
N LYS A 16 4.55 -3.88 -8.14
CA LYS A 16 4.49 -4.16 -9.57
C LYS A 16 4.70 -5.64 -9.89
N GLU A 17 5.42 -6.37 -9.07
CA GLU A 17 5.59 -7.83 -9.24
C GLU A 17 4.31 -8.58 -8.87
N THR A 18 3.62 -8.12 -7.83
CA THR A 18 2.35 -8.70 -7.38
C THR A 18 1.18 -8.21 -8.24
N TYR A 19 1.17 -6.93 -8.56
CA TYR A 19 0.13 -6.25 -9.34
C TYR A 19 0.77 -5.61 -10.56
N GLN A 20 0.93 -6.35 -11.63
CA GLN A 20 1.65 -5.90 -12.84
C GLN A 20 1.10 -4.63 -13.47
N SER A 21 -0.16 -4.34 -13.24
CA SER A 21 -0.81 -3.12 -13.74
C SER A 21 -0.45 -1.86 -12.93
N PHE A 22 0.12 -2.00 -11.75
CA PHE A 22 0.44 -0.85 -10.90
C PHE A 22 1.69 -0.13 -11.38
N HIS A 23 1.56 1.17 -11.59
CA HIS A 23 2.69 2.08 -11.82
C HIS A 23 2.98 2.91 -10.59
N TYR A 24 1.93 3.31 -9.86
CA TYR A 24 2.01 4.05 -8.61
C TYR A 24 1.12 3.39 -7.57
N THR A 25 1.55 3.47 -6.34
CA THR A 25 0.80 3.00 -5.17
C THR A 25 0.64 4.14 -4.18
N SER A 26 -0.53 4.24 -3.59
CA SER A 26 -0.75 5.10 -2.43
C SER A 26 -1.37 4.33 -1.28
N LEU A 27 -1.01 4.75 -0.06
CA LEU A 27 -1.53 4.20 1.18
C LEU A 27 -2.03 5.36 2.03
N LEU A 28 -3.32 5.36 2.31
CA LEU A 28 -3.92 6.28 3.27
C LEU A 28 -4.15 5.54 4.57
N TYR A 29 -3.46 5.95 5.63
CA TYR A 29 -3.59 5.31 6.93
C TYR A 29 -4.84 5.83 7.64
N LEU A 30 -5.62 4.91 8.21
CA LEU A 30 -6.89 5.18 8.86
C LEU A 30 -6.84 4.99 10.38
N THR A 31 -5.68 4.53 10.90
CA THR A 31 -5.45 4.34 12.33
C THR A 31 -4.05 4.81 12.70
N ASP A 32 -3.84 5.12 13.97
CA ASP A 32 -2.60 5.67 14.51
C ASP A 32 -1.72 4.60 15.15
N PHE A 33 -0.48 4.52 14.69
CA PHE A 33 0.55 3.72 15.34
C PHE A 33 0.77 4.24 16.77
N GLY A 34 0.79 3.29 17.70
CA GLY A 34 1.02 3.59 19.13
C GLY A 34 -0.26 3.83 19.92
N GLU A 35 -1.32 4.36 19.30
CA GLU A 35 -2.62 4.60 19.95
C GLU A 35 -3.61 3.49 19.64
N ASP A 36 -3.82 3.21 18.34
CA ASP A 36 -4.82 2.23 17.89
C ASP A 36 -4.23 0.83 17.77
N PHE A 37 -2.92 0.72 17.54
CA PHE A 37 -2.24 -0.57 17.39
C PHE A 37 -0.75 -0.43 17.69
N SER A 38 -0.09 -1.57 17.92
CA SER A 38 1.36 -1.68 18.04
C SER A 38 1.90 -2.65 16.98
N GLY A 39 3.18 -2.48 16.61
CA GLY A 39 3.72 -3.12 15.42
C GLY A 39 3.16 -2.46 14.15
N GLY A 40 3.19 -3.16 13.05
CA GLY A 40 2.56 -2.69 11.82
C GLY A 40 3.23 -1.49 11.15
N GLU A 41 4.48 -1.17 11.47
CA GLU A 41 5.22 -0.12 10.79
C GLU A 41 5.45 -0.49 9.33
N PHE A 42 5.41 0.50 8.44
CA PHE A 42 5.71 0.34 7.03
C PHE A 42 7.18 0.61 6.79
N ILE A 43 7.88 -0.31 6.17
CA ILE A 43 9.33 -0.25 5.98
C ILE A 43 9.66 -0.29 4.49
N PHE A 44 10.30 0.78 4.00
CA PHE A 44 10.98 0.74 2.70
C PHE A 44 12.37 0.14 2.88
N VAL A 45 12.70 -0.83 2.06
CA VAL A 45 14.00 -1.49 2.06
C VAL A 45 14.83 -0.92 0.91
N ASP A 46 15.90 -0.22 1.25
CA ASP A 46 16.83 0.26 0.22
C ASP A 46 17.81 -0.87 -0.13
N VAL A 47 17.72 -1.33 -1.38
CA VAL A 47 18.58 -2.42 -1.86
C VAL A 47 20.00 -1.98 -2.18
N SER A 48 20.24 -0.66 -2.33
CA SER A 48 21.55 -0.13 -2.69
C SER A 48 22.42 0.16 -1.48
N ASP A 49 21.92 0.82 -0.47
CA ASP A 49 22.65 1.22 0.73
C ASP A 49 22.28 0.38 1.96
N LYS A 50 21.34 -0.55 1.82
CA LYS A 50 20.83 -1.42 2.88
C LYS A 50 20.23 -0.66 4.07
N LEU A 51 19.87 0.60 3.89
CA LEU A 51 19.19 1.40 4.89
C LEU A 51 17.68 1.24 4.75
N ASN A 52 17.02 0.95 5.85
CA ASN A 52 15.57 0.85 5.90
C ASN A 52 15.00 2.20 6.36
N ARG A 53 13.93 2.62 5.69
CA ARG A 53 13.19 3.82 6.07
C ARG A 53 11.83 3.42 6.61
N THR A 54 11.59 3.77 7.86
CA THR A 54 10.36 3.43 8.56
C THR A 54 9.36 4.57 8.47
N ILE A 55 8.15 4.22 8.04
CA ILE A 55 7.01 5.14 8.06
C ILE A 55 6.03 4.64 9.12
N GLU A 56 5.82 5.44 10.15
CA GLU A 56 4.81 5.16 11.15
C GLU A 56 3.43 5.54 10.61
N PRO A 57 2.47 4.61 10.59
CA PRO A 57 1.10 4.95 10.24
C PRO A 57 0.52 6.02 11.17
N ARG A 58 -0.07 7.04 10.58
CA ARG A 58 -0.78 8.11 11.28
C ARG A 58 -2.10 8.34 10.59
N LEU A 59 -3.15 8.57 11.34
CA LEU A 59 -4.47 8.88 10.78
C LEU A 59 -4.36 10.00 9.74
N ALA A 60 -4.88 9.74 8.54
CA ALA A 60 -4.87 10.63 7.38
C ALA A 60 -3.49 10.89 6.76
N ARG A 61 -2.43 10.21 7.21
CA ARG A 61 -1.14 10.26 6.51
C ARG A 61 -1.25 9.47 5.21
N LEU A 62 -0.76 10.09 4.13
CA LEU A 62 -0.70 9.48 2.82
C LEU A 62 0.75 9.16 2.46
N SER A 63 1.02 7.91 2.09
CA SER A 63 2.25 7.50 1.40
C SER A 63 1.94 7.33 -0.07
N PHE A 64 2.76 7.90 -0.94
CA PHE A 64 2.61 7.78 -2.40
C PHE A 64 3.98 7.47 -3.01
N PHE A 65 4.05 6.42 -3.80
CA PHE A 65 5.32 5.96 -4.36
C PHE A 65 5.13 5.19 -5.66
N THR A 66 6.19 5.12 -6.46
CA THR A 66 6.23 4.27 -7.65
C THR A 66 6.27 2.80 -7.23
N SER A 67 5.57 1.94 -7.98
CA SER A 67 5.35 0.54 -7.60
C SER A 67 6.49 -0.41 -7.96
N GLY A 68 7.60 0.11 -8.49
CA GLY A 68 8.74 -0.68 -8.95
C GLY A 68 9.67 -1.15 -7.82
N ILE A 69 10.76 -1.82 -8.22
CA ILE A 69 11.74 -2.40 -7.30
C ILE A 69 12.43 -1.35 -6.41
N GLU A 70 12.47 -0.11 -6.86
CA GLU A 70 13.06 1.01 -6.11
C GLU A 70 12.32 1.27 -4.79
N ASN A 71 11.09 0.81 -4.67
CA ASN A 71 10.26 0.94 -3.48
C ASN A 71 9.86 -0.42 -2.90
N LYS A 72 10.81 -1.34 -2.85
CA LYS A 72 10.62 -2.61 -2.15
C LYS A 72 10.30 -2.34 -0.67
N HIS A 73 9.29 -3.01 -0.15
CA HIS A 73 8.78 -2.69 1.19
C HIS A 73 8.17 -3.90 1.87
N HIS A 74 7.94 -3.76 3.16
CA HIS A 74 7.14 -4.71 3.92
C HIS A 74 6.44 -4.01 5.09
N VAL A 75 5.47 -4.67 5.68
CA VAL A 75 4.78 -4.21 6.89
C VAL A 75 5.15 -5.15 8.02
N LYS A 76 5.59 -4.60 9.15
CA LYS A 76 5.84 -5.41 10.34
C LYS A 76 4.54 -6.00 10.88
N PRO A 77 4.61 -7.17 11.53
CA PRO A 77 3.42 -7.76 12.15
C PRO A 77 2.75 -6.79 13.13
N VAL A 78 1.43 -6.74 13.09
CA VAL A 78 0.64 -6.05 14.11
C VAL A 78 0.64 -6.92 15.37
N ILE A 79 1.07 -6.34 16.49
CA ILE A 79 1.20 -7.05 17.75
C ILE A 79 -0.12 -6.96 18.55
N SER A 80 -0.71 -5.77 18.58
CA SER A 80 -1.97 -5.52 19.28
C SER A 80 -2.78 -4.46 18.57
N GLY A 81 -4.08 -4.44 18.80
CA GLY A 81 -4.98 -3.45 18.20
C GLY A 81 -5.30 -3.75 16.74
N VAL A 82 -5.81 -2.75 16.04
CA VAL A 82 -6.26 -2.88 14.64
C VAL A 82 -5.62 -1.79 13.79
N ARG A 83 -4.98 -2.22 12.70
CA ARG A 83 -4.35 -1.35 11.71
C ARG A 83 -5.17 -1.36 10.44
N TYR A 84 -5.66 -0.18 10.03
CA TYR A 84 -6.38 -0.02 8.77
C TYR A 84 -5.61 0.91 7.84
N ALA A 85 -5.54 0.52 6.58
CA ALA A 85 -4.98 1.35 5.52
C ALA A 85 -5.79 1.15 4.24
N LEU A 86 -6.03 2.23 3.53
CA LEU A 86 -6.66 2.21 2.22
C LEU A 86 -5.54 2.23 1.17
N THR A 87 -5.47 1.17 0.38
CA THR A 87 -4.48 1.05 -0.69
C THR A 87 -5.12 1.38 -2.03
N LEU A 88 -4.49 2.30 -2.77
CA LEU A 88 -4.90 2.63 -4.14
C LEU A 88 -3.73 2.35 -5.08
N GLY A 89 -4.01 1.60 -6.13
CA GLY A 89 -3.07 1.37 -7.23
C GLY A 89 -3.48 2.20 -8.44
N PHE A 90 -2.49 2.80 -9.09
CA PHE A 90 -2.68 3.62 -10.28
C PHE A 90 -1.94 3.01 -11.45
N THR A 91 -2.61 2.94 -12.60
CA THR A 91 -2.00 2.47 -13.84
C THR A 91 -1.95 3.61 -14.85
N CYS A 92 -0.86 3.65 -15.64
CA CYS A 92 -0.74 4.52 -16.81
C CYS A 92 -1.27 3.84 -18.09
N ASP A 93 -1.63 2.57 -17.99
CA ASP A 93 -2.18 1.81 -19.11
C ASP A 93 -3.71 1.82 -19.03
N VAL A 94 -4.34 2.54 -19.94
CA VAL A 94 -5.80 2.71 -19.97
C VAL A 94 -6.52 1.37 -20.10
N SER A 95 -5.93 0.40 -20.79
CA SER A 95 -6.54 -0.92 -20.99
C SER A 95 -6.64 -1.73 -19.67
N LYS A 96 -5.89 -1.34 -18.65
CA LYS A 96 -5.86 -2.01 -17.34
C LYS A 96 -6.54 -1.19 -16.24
N ALA A 97 -7.08 -0.04 -16.58
CA ALA A 97 -7.79 0.80 -15.63
C ALA A 97 -9.14 0.16 -15.27
N ILE A 98 -9.51 0.29 -14.01
CA ILE A 98 -10.84 -0.12 -13.56
C ILE A 98 -11.83 0.99 -13.95
N PRO A 99 -12.98 0.65 -14.56
CA PRO A 99 -13.98 1.64 -14.92
C PRO A 99 -14.45 2.46 -13.71
N ASP A 100 -14.82 3.71 -13.99
CA ASP A 100 -15.39 4.59 -12.99
C ASP A 100 -16.66 3.96 -12.38
N PRO A 101 -16.87 4.01 -11.06
CA PRO A 101 -18.07 3.44 -10.44
C PRO A 101 -19.40 3.94 -11.01
N GLY A 102 -19.42 5.12 -11.62
CA GLY A 102 -20.60 5.68 -12.27
C GLY A 102 -20.78 5.30 -13.74
N SER A 103 -19.86 4.53 -14.33
CA SER A 103 -19.93 4.15 -15.73
C SER A 103 -20.81 2.91 -15.94
N ASP A 104 -21.41 2.80 -17.14
CA ASP A 104 -22.20 1.62 -17.50
C ASP A 104 -21.40 0.33 -17.48
N GLU A 105 -20.10 0.40 -17.79
CA GLU A 105 -19.19 -0.74 -17.74
C GLU A 105 -19.03 -1.29 -16.34
N HIS A 106 -19.05 -0.43 -15.33
CA HIS A 106 -18.97 -0.84 -13.94
C HIS A 106 -20.21 -1.62 -13.49
N LEU A 107 -21.36 -1.33 -14.08
CA LEU A 107 -22.63 -1.97 -13.75
C LEU A 107 -22.85 -3.29 -14.48
N LYS A 108 -22.02 -3.62 -15.45
CA LYS A 108 -22.07 -4.89 -16.18
C LYS A 108 -21.35 -5.98 -15.39
N ILE A 109 -22.03 -6.51 -14.44
CA ILE A 109 -21.50 -7.59 -13.61
C ILE A 109 -21.98 -8.93 -14.17
#